data_b8f00f063210d9752421309ba4b1ad72
#
_entry.id   b8f00f063210d9752421309ba4b1ad72
#
_cell.length_a   1.000
_cell.length_b   1.000
_cell.length_c   1.000
_cell.angle_alpha   90.00
_cell.angle_beta   90.00
_cell.angle_gamma   90.00
#
_symmetry.space_group_name_H-M   'P 1'
#
loop_
_entity.id
_entity.type
_entity.pdbx_description
1 polymer ?
#
loop_
_entity_poly.entity_id
_entity_poly.type
_entity_poly.pdbx_seq_one_letter_code
_entity_poly.pdbx_strand_id
1 'polypeptide(L)'
;CFVKSKFQKVKGTYDILPPESEKWNQLISAFQSLSNSFGFEEIKTPIIENLDLFRQNVGFETDVAKEMFSWEDSSNNNLVLKPEMTAPVVRAFIESGFFRSKPLCKLFYIDALFRREKPQKGRQRQFHQFGVEALGSSAIEQDVEIILLATKVLCHLGIDNTCLLYTSPSPRDL
;
A
#
# COMPACT_ATOMS: atom_id res chain seq x y z
N CYS A 1 -4.27 37.65 16.24
CA CYS A 1 -4.69 36.74 17.32
C CYS A 1 -4.49 35.29 16.86
N PHE A 2 -3.52 34.58 17.44
CA PHE A 2 -3.41 33.13 17.23
C PHE A 2 -4.47 32.47 18.10
N VAL A 3 -5.55 31.99 17.47
CA VAL A 3 -6.53 31.11 18.15
C VAL A 3 -5.85 29.75 18.30
N LYS A 4 -5.45 29.41 19.52
CA LYS A 4 -4.92 28.09 19.83
C LYS A 4 -6.08 27.10 19.67
N SER A 5 -6.07 26.26 18.64
CA SER A 5 -7.09 25.23 18.44
C SER A 5 -7.13 24.28 19.63
N LYS A 6 -8.35 24.04 20.16
CA LYS A 6 -8.60 23.05 21.20
C LYS A 6 -8.32 21.61 20.70
N PHE A 7 -8.48 21.40 19.41
CA PHE A 7 -8.30 20.10 18.76
C PHE A 7 -7.04 20.12 17.90
N GLN A 8 -6.27 19.07 17.98
CA GLN A 8 -5.06 18.86 17.18
C GLN A 8 -5.15 17.53 16.46
N LYS A 9 -4.43 17.41 15.35
CA LYS A 9 -4.32 16.15 14.63
C LYS A 9 -3.75 15.05 15.52
N VAL A 10 -4.12 13.81 15.25
CA VAL A 10 -3.60 12.65 15.96
C VAL A 10 -2.10 12.52 15.71
N LYS A 11 -1.33 12.20 16.75
CA LYS A 11 0.11 12.00 16.61
C LYS A 11 0.41 10.88 15.61
N GLY A 12 1.24 11.15 14.63
CA GLY A 12 1.57 10.23 13.56
C GLY A 12 0.62 10.31 12.35
N THR A 13 -0.20 11.37 12.28
CA THR A 13 -0.94 11.76 11.08
C THR A 13 -0.57 13.18 10.66
N TYR A 14 -0.84 13.56 9.42
CA TYR A 14 -0.58 14.91 8.92
C TYR A 14 -1.65 15.33 7.92
N ASP A 15 -1.82 16.64 7.82
CA ASP A 15 -2.69 17.27 6.83
C ASP A 15 -1.82 17.63 5.62
N ILE A 16 -2.31 17.35 4.41
CA ILE A 16 -1.68 17.79 3.16
C ILE A 16 -2.41 19.04 2.70
N LEU A 17 -1.79 20.21 2.93
CA LEU A 17 -2.37 21.50 2.62
C LEU A 17 -1.72 22.11 1.36
N PRO A 18 -2.37 23.08 0.70
CA PRO A 18 -1.71 23.84 -0.36
C PRO A 18 -0.46 24.60 0.14
N PRO A 19 0.62 24.67 -0.63
CA PRO A 19 0.78 24.16 -2.01
C PRO A 19 1.20 22.69 -2.10
N GLU A 20 1.37 22.00 -0.99
CA GLU A 20 1.88 20.61 -0.95
C GLU A 20 0.89 19.63 -1.59
N SER A 21 -0.41 19.89 -1.48
CA SER A 21 -1.45 19.09 -2.13
C SER A 21 -1.34 19.09 -3.66
N GLU A 22 -0.81 20.15 -4.27
CA GLU A 22 -0.57 20.21 -5.72
C GLU A 22 0.54 19.25 -6.13
N LYS A 23 1.64 19.20 -5.37
CA LYS A 23 2.74 18.24 -5.60
C LYS A 23 2.26 16.81 -5.42
N TRP A 24 1.39 16.60 -4.43
CA TRP A 24 0.77 15.32 -4.19
C TRP A 24 -0.07 14.83 -5.39
N ASN A 25 -0.88 15.72 -5.95
CA ASN A 25 -1.68 15.42 -7.15
C ASN A 25 -0.79 15.13 -8.37
N GLN A 26 0.31 15.84 -8.55
CA GLN A 26 1.29 15.57 -9.61
C GLN A 26 1.90 14.19 -9.46
N LEU A 27 2.28 13.80 -8.24
CA LEU A 27 2.83 12.47 -7.92
C LEU A 27 1.81 11.37 -8.27
N ILE A 28 0.56 11.52 -7.83
CA ILE A 28 -0.53 10.59 -8.14
C ILE A 28 -0.72 10.45 -9.65
N SER A 29 -0.81 11.57 -10.36
CA SER A 29 -1.04 11.58 -11.82
C SER A 29 0.11 10.92 -12.59
N ALA A 30 1.36 11.14 -12.15
CA ALA A 30 2.53 10.51 -12.75
C ALA A 30 2.49 8.99 -12.59
N PHE A 31 2.21 8.51 -11.36
CA PHE A 31 2.12 7.07 -11.10
C PHE A 31 0.98 6.42 -11.87
N GLN A 32 -0.22 7.03 -11.89
CA GLN A 32 -1.36 6.53 -12.66
C GLN A 32 -1.04 6.43 -14.14
N SER A 33 -0.48 7.50 -14.72
CA SER A 33 -0.13 7.53 -16.15
C SER A 33 0.88 6.45 -16.51
N LEU A 34 1.95 6.30 -15.72
CA LEU A 34 2.97 5.27 -15.93
C LEU A 34 2.39 3.87 -15.77
N SER A 35 1.62 3.60 -14.71
CA SER A 35 0.98 2.29 -14.49
C SER A 35 0.07 1.90 -15.63
N ASN A 36 -0.77 2.83 -16.10
CA ASN A 36 -1.64 2.61 -17.26
C ASN A 36 -0.84 2.32 -18.54
N SER A 37 0.30 2.99 -18.76
CA SER A 37 1.15 2.74 -19.93
C SER A 37 1.79 1.35 -19.94
N PHE A 38 1.90 0.72 -18.78
CA PHE A 38 2.32 -0.68 -18.61
C PHE A 38 1.15 -1.67 -18.61
N GLY A 39 -0.10 -1.18 -18.83
CA GLY A 39 -1.29 -2.02 -18.88
C GLY A 39 -1.82 -2.45 -17.50
N PHE A 40 -1.43 -1.77 -16.43
CA PHE A 40 -2.04 -1.96 -15.12
C PHE A 40 -3.35 -1.16 -15.02
N GLU A 41 -4.38 -1.77 -14.43
CA GLU A 41 -5.69 -1.16 -14.17
C GLU A 41 -5.79 -0.76 -12.68
N GLU A 42 -6.45 0.37 -12.38
CA GLU A 42 -6.58 0.82 -10.98
C GLU A 42 -7.53 -0.07 -10.19
N ILE A 43 -7.13 -0.46 -8.98
CA ILE A 43 -7.98 -1.10 -7.98
C ILE A 43 -8.08 -0.23 -6.73
N LYS A 44 -9.29 -0.15 -6.16
CA LYS A 44 -9.56 0.46 -4.84
C LYS A 44 -10.23 -0.57 -3.96
N THR A 45 -9.68 -0.78 -2.78
CA THR A 45 -10.24 -1.69 -1.76
C THR A 45 -10.77 -0.90 -0.57
N PRO A 46 -11.70 -1.43 0.22
CA PRO A 46 -12.12 -0.81 1.46
C PRO A 46 -10.96 -0.50 2.39
N ILE A 47 -11.10 0.53 3.21
CA ILE A 47 -10.13 0.86 4.27
C ILE A 47 -10.24 -0.13 5.43
N ILE A 48 -11.47 -0.58 5.70
CA ILE A 48 -11.79 -1.54 6.76
C ILE A 48 -11.87 -2.92 6.15
N GLU A 49 -11.15 -3.85 6.75
CA GLU A 49 -11.09 -5.25 6.35
C GLU A 49 -11.33 -6.17 7.55
N ASN A 50 -11.60 -7.45 7.30
CA ASN A 50 -11.61 -8.46 8.33
C ASN A 50 -10.17 -8.72 8.84
N LEU A 51 -9.98 -8.75 10.14
CA LEU A 51 -8.68 -8.96 10.77
C LEU A 51 -8.04 -10.30 10.37
N ASP A 52 -8.85 -11.33 10.14
CA ASP A 52 -8.36 -12.67 9.79
C ASP A 52 -7.70 -12.72 8.41
N LEU A 53 -8.05 -11.78 7.51
CA LEU A 53 -7.38 -11.63 6.23
C LEU A 53 -5.86 -11.43 6.39
N PHE A 54 -5.46 -10.64 7.38
CA PHE A 54 -4.05 -10.34 7.63
C PHE A 54 -3.38 -11.38 8.52
N ARG A 55 -4.12 -11.96 9.48
CA ARG A 55 -3.59 -13.01 10.37
C ARG A 55 -3.14 -14.25 9.62
N GLN A 56 -3.90 -14.66 8.60
CA GLN A 56 -3.57 -15.85 7.81
C GLN A 56 -2.37 -15.65 6.90
N ASN A 57 -2.18 -14.43 6.38
CA ASN A 57 -1.16 -14.15 5.37
C ASN A 57 0.17 -13.63 5.95
N VAL A 58 0.13 -12.93 7.08
CA VAL A 58 1.31 -12.24 7.64
C VAL A 58 1.95 -13.03 8.79
N GLY A 59 1.22 -14.00 9.38
CA GLY A 59 1.64 -14.73 10.58
C GLY A 59 1.49 -13.91 11.87
N PHE A 60 1.24 -14.59 12.99
CA PHE A 60 0.96 -13.95 14.29
C PHE A 60 2.16 -13.24 14.92
N GLU A 61 3.37 -13.54 14.48
CA GLU A 61 4.62 -13.06 15.11
C GLU A 61 5.26 -11.87 14.40
N THR A 62 4.73 -11.44 13.27
CA THR A 62 5.31 -10.32 12.52
C THR A 62 5.03 -8.98 13.18
N ASP A 63 5.93 -8.03 13.01
CA ASP A 63 5.78 -6.67 13.53
C ASP A 63 4.51 -6.01 12.97
N VAL A 64 4.12 -6.30 11.73
CA VAL A 64 2.88 -5.80 11.12
C VAL A 64 1.65 -6.27 11.88
N ALA A 65 1.61 -7.53 12.32
CA ALA A 65 0.47 -8.06 13.09
C ALA A 65 0.29 -7.36 14.44
N LYS A 66 1.40 -6.96 15.09
CA LYS A 66 1.40 -6.24 16.38
C LYS A 66 1.02 -4.76 16.23
N GLU A 67 1.17 -4.21 15.04
CA GLU A 67 0.99 -2.80 14.73
C GLU A 67 -0.33 -2.45 14.04
N MET A 68 -1.27 -3.39 13.97
CA MET A 68 -2.57 -3.15 13.37
C MET A 68 -3.50 -2.33 14.28
N PHE A 69 -4.29 -1.43 13.68
CA PHE A 69 -5.43 -0.79 14.34
C PHE A 69 -6.64 -1.70 14.19
N SER A 70 -6.94 -2.51 15.18
CA SER A 70 -8.05 -3.46 15.17
C SER A 70 -9.02 -3.21 16.31
N TRP A 71 -10.30 -3.57 16.09
CA TRP A 71 -11.38 -3.49 17.07
C TRP A 71 -12.45 -4.54 16.76
N GLU A 72 -13.30 -4.79 17.73
CA GLU A 72 -14.50 -5.60 17.56
C GLU A 72 -15.71 -4.70 17.35
N ASP A 73 -16.55 -5.00 16.37
CA ASP A 73 -17.77 -4.27 16.12
C ASP A 73 -18.94 -4.78 16.99
N SER A 74 -20.11 -4.13 16.90
CA SER A 74 -21.31 -4.50 17.66
C SER A 74 -21.88 -5.89 17.31
N SER A 75 -21.40 -6.51 16.25
CA SER A 75 -21.80 -7.84 15.79
C SER A 75 -20.71 -8.89 16.05
N ASN A 76 -19.73 -8.57 16.89
CA ASN A 76 -18.58 -9.40 17.26
C ASN A 76 -17.66 -9.74 16.06
N ASN A 77 -17.64 -8.90 15.02
CA ASN A 77 -16.67 -9.04 13.95
C ASN A 77 -15.35 -8.35 14.32
N ASN A 78 -14.24 -9.03 14.13
CA ASN A 78 -12.91 -8.45 14.28
C ASN A 78 -12.52 -7.68 13.03
N LEU A 79 -12.50 -6.36 13.13
CA LEU A 79 -12.19 -5.44 12.05
C LEU A 79 -10.82 -4.81 12.23
N VAL A 80 -10.26 -4.33 11.13
CA VAL A 80 -8.93 -3.70 11.09
C VAL A 80 -8.89 -2.60 10.05
N LEU A 81 -8.16 -1.52 10.33
CA LEU A 81 -7.70 -0.61 9.27
C LEU A 81 -6.56 -1.28 8.53
N LYS A 82 -6.67 -1.41 7.22
CA LYS A 82 -5.69 -2.13 6.39
C LYS A 82 -4.25 -1.62 6.60
N PRO A 83 -3.31 -2.49 6.99
CA PRO A 83 -1.91 -2.14 7.23
C PRO A 83 -1.02 -2.26 5.98
N GLU A 84 -1.52 -2.92 4.92
CA GLU A 84 -0.86 -3.18 3.65
C GLU A 84 -1.91 -3.43 2.56
N MET A 85 -1.53 -3.56 1.30
CA MET A 85 -2.46 -3.65 0.17
C MET A 85 -2.49 -5.00 -0.52
N THR A 86 -1.46 -5.81 -0.44
CA THR A 86 -1.38 -7.08 -1.17
C THR A 86 -2.53 -8.03 -0.80
N ALA A 87 -2.79 -8.23 0.50
CA ALA A 87 -3.86 -9.11 0.95
C ALA A 87 -5.27 -8.63 0.51
N PRO A 88 -5.64 -7.33 0.66
CA PRO A 88 -6.88 -6.80 0.11
C PRO A 88 -7.02 -6.95 -1.42
N VAL A 89 -5.96 -6.74 -2.17
CA VAL A 89 -5.97 -6.92 -3.64
C VAL A 89 -6.19 -8.37 -4.00
N VAL A 90 -5.47 -9.31 -3.37
CA VAL A 90 -5.64 -10.76 -3.60
C VAL A 90 -7.05 -11.22 -3.21
N ARG A 91 -7.58 -10.76 -2.07
CA ARG A 91 -8.97 -11.04 -1.66
C ARG A 91 -9.95 -10.56 -2.74
N ALA A 92 -9.83 -9.32 -3.21
CA ALA A 92 -10.71 -8.76 -4.22
C ALA A 92 -10.60 -9.51 -5.56
N PHE A 93 -9.39 -9.92 -5.95
CA PHE A 93 -9.15 -10.73 -7.14
C PHE A 93 -9.86 -12.10 -7.07
N ILE A 94 -9.81 -12.77 -5.92
CA ILE A 94 -10.47 -14.05 -5.69
C ILE A 94 -11.98 -13.88 -5.63
N GLU A 95 -12.48 -12.92 -4.83
CA GLU A 95 -13.91 -12.67 -4.59
C GLU A 95 -14.64 -12.26 -5.88
N SER A 96 -14.02 -11.43 -6.71
CA SER A 96 -14.58 -11.03 -8.01
C SER A 96 -14.58 -12.14 -9.06
N GLY A 97 -13.84 -13.22 -8.84
CA GLY A 97 -13.67 -14.30 -9.82
C GLY A 97 -12.81 -13.92 -11.03
N PHE A 98 -12.02 -12.86 -10.96
CA PHE A 98 -11.13 -12.42 -12.04
C PHE A 98 -10.16 -13.50 -12.51
N PHE A 99 -9.73 -14.39 -11.60
CA PHE A 99 -8.88 -15.54 -11.94
C PHE A 99 -9.48 -16.47 -12.98
N ARG A 100 -10.81 -16.43 -13.20
CA ARG A 100 -11.51 -17.25 -14.21
C ARG A 100 -11.57 -16.60 -15.59
N SER A 101 -11.53 -15.27 -15.62
CA SER A 101 -11.75 -14.47 -16.85
C SER A 101 -10.49 -13.80 -17.37
N LYS A 102 -9.53 -13.52 -16.48
CA LYS A 102 -8.27 -12.84 -16.81
C LYS A 102 -7.10 -13.75 -16.41
N PRO A 103 -6.45 -14.45 -17.34
CA PRO A 103 -5.30 -15.30 -17.04
C PRO A 103 -4.11 -14.51 -16.47
N LEU A 104 -3.98 -13.24 -16.84
CA LEU A 104 -3.07 -12.27 -16.23
C LEU A 104 -3.87 -11.04 -15.84
N CYS A 105 -3.86 -10.72 -14.55
CA CYS A 105 -4.49 -9.55 -14.00
C CYS A 105 -3.42 -8.60 -13.45
N LYS A 106 -3.30 -7.41 -14.05
CA LYS A 106 -2.32 -6.39 -13.68
C LYS A 106 -3.06 -5.24 -13.01
N LEU A 107 -2.84 -5.06 -11.71
CA LEU A 107 -3.54 -4.06 -10.90
C LEU A 107 -2.55 -3.10 -10.27
N PHE A 108 -2.89 -1.82 -10.20
CA PHE A 108 -2.16 -0.83 -9.42
C PHE A 108 -3.09 -0.16 -8.40
N TYR A 109 -2.50 0.35 -7.34
CA TYR A 109 -3.21 1.09 -6.31
C TYR A 109 -2.41 2.27 -5.78
N ILE A 110 -3.15 3.28 -5.30
CA ILE A 110 -2.65 4.42 -4.54
C ILE A 110 -3.59 4.57 -3.36
N ASP A 111 -3.17 4.20 -2.17
CA ASP A 111 -4.10 4.15 -1.06
C ASP A 111 -3.46 4.48 0.29
N ALA A 112 -4.31 4.88 1.24
CA ALA A 112 -3.92 5.14 2.61
C ALA A 112 -3.88 3.85 3.41
N LEU A 113 -2.82 3.66 4.17
CA LEU A 113 -2.57 2.54 5.05
C LEU A 113 -2.36 3.00 6.48
N PHE A 114 -2.57 2.09 7.43
CA PHE A 114 -2.61 2.43 8.84
C PHE A 114 -1.80 1.43 9.67
N ARG A 115 -0.78 1.94 10.39
CA ARG A 115 0.01 1.14 11.33
C ARG A 115 0.17 1.87 12.65
N ARG A 116 0.02 1.15 13.75
CA ARG A 116 0.14 1.69 15.11
C ARG A 116 1.59 1.84 15.57
N GLU A 117 2.47 2.11 14.61
CA GLU A 117 3.89 2.31 14.87
C GLU A 117 4.16 3.52 15.79
N LYS A 118 5.32 3.50 16.44
CA LYS A 118 5.83 4.69 17.13
C LYS A 118 6.26 5.71 16.06
N PRO A 119 5.59 6.89 16.00
CA PRO A 119 5.89 7.87 14.97
C PRO A 119 7.33 8.37 15.06
N GLN A 120 8.02 8.37 13.92
CA GLN A 120 9.37 8.91 13.75
C GLN A 120 9.53 9.48 12.33
N LYS A 121 10.69 10.06 12.01
CA LYS A 121 10.96 10.58 10.67
C LYS A 121 10.82 9.45 9.64
N GLY A 122 9.94 9.65 8.64
CA GLY A 122 9.66 8.65 7.59
C GLY A 122 8.69 7.53 8.00
N ARG A 123 8.22 7.48 9.27
CA ARG A 123 7.21 6.50 9.72
C ARG A 123 6.04 7.20 10.36
N GLN A 124 4.89 7.08 9.74
CA GLN A 124 3.62 7.66 10.18
C GLN A 124 2.61 6.55 10.49
N ARG A 125 1.60 6.89 11.29
CA ARG A 125 0.48 5.99 11.60
C ARG A 125 -0.53 5.88 10.46
N GLN A 126 -0.65 6.95 9.68
CA GLN A 126 -1.33 6.96 8.40
C GLN A 126 -0.30 7.36 7.34
N PHE A 127 -0.13 6.54 6.33
CA PHE A 127 0.79 6.79 5.22
C PHE A 127 0.14 6.31 3.92
N HIS A 128 0.71 6.70 2.78
CA HIS A 128 0.22 6.24 1.49
C HIS A 128 1.22 5.28 0.87
N GLN A 129 0.71 4.31 0.14
CA GLN A 129 1.49 3.38 -0.64
C GLN A 129 1.03 3.42 -2.09
N PHE A 130 2.01 3.47 -2.99
CA PHE A 130 1.83 3.18 -4.40
C PHE A 130 2.33 1.76 -4.62
N GLY A 131 1.56 0.96 -5.33
CA GLY A 131 1.98 -0.41 -5.60
C GLY A 131 1.29 -1.00 -6.81
N VAL A 132 1.85 -2.10 -7.28
CA VAL A 132 1.33 -2.89 -8.39
C VAL A 132 1.36 -4.36 -8.04
N GLU A 133 0.37 -5.10 -8.53
CA GLU A 133 0.27 -6.55 -8.37
C GLU A 133 0.02 -7.18 -9.75
N ALA A 134 0.85 -8.15 -10.13
CA ALA A 134 0.63 -8.97 -11.31
C ALA A 134 0.24 -10.39 -10.88
N LEU A 135 -1.00 -10.76 -11.11
CA LEU A 135 -1.61 -11.99 -10.62
C LEU A 135 -1.95 -12.93 -11.78
N GLY A 136 -1.67 -14.21 -11.62
CA GLY A 136 -2.08 -15.25 -12.56
C GLY A 136 -1.01 -15.69 -13.58
N SER A 137 0.22 -15.15 -13.50
CA SER A 137 1.35 -15.58 -14.33
C SER A 137 2.59 -15.82 -13.48
N SER A 138 3.34 -16.86 -13.81
CA SER A 138 4.67 -17.15 -13.25
C SER A 138 5.81 -16.77 -14.23
N ALA A 139 5.50 -16.05 -15.30
CA ALA A 139 6.48 -15.63 -16.30
C ALA A 139 7.41 -14.55 -15.72
N ILE A 140 8.71 -14.73 -15.87
CA ILE A 140 9.74 -13.81 -15.36
C ILE A 140 9.63 -12.41 -15.97
N GLU A 141 9.02 -12.29 -17.14
CA GLU A 141 8.75 -11.02 -17.82
C GLU A 141 7.88 -10.10 -16.98
N GLN A 142 7.01 -10.64 -16.12
CA GLN A 142 6.18 -9.84 -15.20
C GLN A 142 7.04 -9.19 -14.11
N ASP A 143 8.01 -9.91 -13.57
CA ASP A 143 8.94 -9.36 -12.57
C ASP A 143 9.79 -8.24 -13.18
N VAL A 144 10.31 -8.46 -14.41
CA VAL A 144 11.07 -7.45 -15.16
C VAL A 144 10.21 -6.21 -15.42
N GLU A 145 8.96 -6.39 -15.81
CA GLU A 145 8.03 -5.28 -16.09
C GLU A 145 7.75 -4.44 -14.84
N ILE A 146 7.52 -5.09 -13.69
CA ILE A 146 7.31 -4.41 -12.41
C ILE A 146 8.55 -3.61 -12.00
N ILE A 147 9.75 -4.19 -12.14
CA ILE A 147 11.01 -3.51 -11.84
C ILE A 147 11.21 -2.30 -12.76
N LEU A 148 10.93 -2.45 -14.05
CA LEU A 148 11.01 -1.35 -15.02
C LEU A 148 10.01 -0.23 -14.71
N LEU A 149 8.77 -0.57 -14.36
CA LEU A 149 7.78 0.41 -13.95
C LEU A 149 8.24 1.18 -12.71
N ALA A 150 8.69 0.48 -11.67
CA ALA A 150 9.20 1.10 -10.45
C ALA A 150 10.37 2.06 -10.75
N THR A 151 11.33 1.61 -11.57
CA THR A 151 12.47 2.43 -12.01
C THR A 151 12.01 3.68 -12.75
N LYS A 152 11.08 3.53 -13.71
CA LYS A 152 10.54 4.67 -14.46
C LYS A 152 9.80 5.68 -13.59
N VAL A 153 9.03 5.21 -12.61
CA VAL A 153 8.36 6.10 -11.63
C VAL A 153 9.41 6.90 -10.86
N LEU A 154 10.44 6.26 -10.34
CA LEU A 154 11.48 6.92 -9.56
C LEU A 154 12.27 7.92 -10.41
N CYS A 155 12.69 7.55 -11.62
CA CYS A 155 13.34 8.46 -12.55
C CYS A 155 12.46 9.67 -12.90
N HIS A 156 11.14 9.45 -13.13
CA HIS A 156 10.21 10.54 -13.41
C HIS A 156 10.09 11.53 -12.24
N LEU A 157 10.29 11.06 -11.02
CA LEU A 157 10.31 11.87 -9.80
C LEU A 157 11.68 12.50 -9.50
N GLY A 158 12.68 12.29 -10.38
CA GLY A 158 14.05 12.80 -10.18
C GLY A 158 14.83 12.04 -9.10
N ILE A 159 14.46 10.79 -8.81
CA ILE A 159 15.12 9.92 -7.84
C ILE A 159 15.96 8.89 -8.62
N ASP A 160 17.19 9.26 -8.97
CA ASP A 160 18.03 8.45 -9.86
C ASP A 160 18.90 7.42 -9.14
N ASN A 161 19.19 7.63 -7.85
CA ASN A 161 20.04 6.76 -7.04
C ASN A 161 19.19 5.85 -6.15
N THR A 162 18.60 4.81 -6.74
CA THR A 162 17.80 3.83 -6.00
C THR A 162 18.44 2.45 -6.02
N CYS A 163 18.33 1.73 -4.91
CA CYS A 163 18.72 0.33 -4.80
C CYS A 163 17.45 -0.53 -4.72
N LEU A 164 17.35 -1.51 -5.60
CA LEU A 164 16.32 -2.54 -5.49
C LEU A 164 16.72 -3.50 -4.38
N LEU A 165 15.94 -3.49 -3.29
CA LEU A 165 16.04 -4.53 -2.27
C LEU A 165 15.24 -5.75 -2.76
N TYR A 166 15.96 -6.68 -3.38
CA TYR A 166 15.46 -8.04 -3.52
C TYR A 166 15.54 -8.69 -2.14
N THR A 167 14.53 -9.51 -1.76
CA THR A 167 14.51 -10.22 -0.48
C THR A 167 15.81 -11.02 -0.30
N SER A 168 16.81 -10.37 0.27
CA SER A 168 17.98 -11.05 0.80
C SER A 168 17.53 -11.68 2.10
N PRO A 169 17.82 -12.96 2.36
CA PRO A 169 17.66 -13.49 3.70
C PRO A 169 18.38 -12.56 4.67
N SER A 170 17.69 -12.15 5.71
CA SER A 170 18.30 -11.36 6.77
C SER A 170 19.53 -12.12 7.28
N PRO A 171 20.63 -11.43 7.65
CA PRO A 171 21.75 -12.11 8.34
C PRO A 171 21.34 -12.88 9.60
N ARG A 172 20.09 -12.72 10.04
CA ARG A 172 19.49 -13.50 11.14
C ARG A 172 18.85 -14.81 10.67
N ASP A 173 18.71 -15.01 9.37
CA ASP A 173 18.09 -16.20 8.76
C ASP A 173 19.18 -17.15 8.19
N LEU A 174 20.45 -16.84 8.43
CA LEU A 174 21.64 -17.66 8.23
C LEU A 174 22.19 -18.09 9.59
#